data_be345af7ec7244c24e80bee7548724f4
#
_entry.id   be345af7ec7244c24e80bee7548724f4
#
_cell.length_a   1.000
_cell.length_b   1.000
_cell.length_c   1.000
_cell.angle_alpha   90.00
_cell.angle_beta   90.00
_cell.angle_gamma   90.00
#
_symmetry.space_group_name_H-M   'P 1'
#
loop_
_entity.id
_entity.type
_entity.pdbx_description
1 polymer ?
#
loop_
_entity_poly.entity_id
_entity_poly.type
_entity_poly.pdbx_seq_one_letter_code
_entity_poly.pdbx_strand_id
1 'polypeptide(L)'
;MGQLVEEYHVPVQSHLSEGLDEIDWVHELAPDLDYYAQAYDRAGLLGPHTQAVMAHCVFSSPEEVETLKRRNVLVAHCPQSNMNSCGCAAPIMEYLDAGIAVGLGTDVGGGNTLNMFRTIFEAILASKVFWASKNSARNMDQRKVLSLPNAFYLATKGGGVLWKSGSFEPGYCFDAVILDDSRFCDGVQRTPYERIERLITRSDDRDICAKYIDGVCVYKKGE
;
A
#
# COMPACT_ATOMS: atom_id res chain seq x y z
N MET A 1 14.64 -21.18 0.80
CA MET A 1 14.49 -19.69 0.79
C MET A 1 14.89 -19.11 2.15
N GLY A 2 14.30 -19.53 3.29
CA GLY A 2 14.63 -18.99 4.61
C GLY A 2 16.12 -19.03 4.97
N GLN A 3 16.86 -20.10 4.61
CA GLN A 3 18.30 -20.16 4.79
C GLN A 3 19.07 -19.06 4.04
N LEU A 4 18.64 -18.74 2.81
CA LEU A 4 19.24 -17.63 2.04
C LEU A 4 18.94 -16.28 2.67
N VAL A 5 17.72 -16.08 3.20
CA VAL A 5 17.35 -14.86 3.92
C VAL A 5 18.22 -14.68 5.16
N GLU A 6 18.42 -15.75 5.93
CA GLU A 6 19.27 -15.74 7.12
C GLU A 6 20.74 -15.45 6.78
N GLU A 7 21.27 -16.07 5.71
CA GLU A 7 22.67 -15.96 5.30
C GLU A 7 22.99 -14.57 4.71
N TYR A 8 22.09 -14.06 3.85
CA TYR A 8 22.34 -12.82 3.09
C TYR A 8 21.61 -11.58 3.62
N HIS A 9 20.78 -11.72 4.65
CA HIS A 9 19.98 -10.64 5.24
C HIS A 9 19.19 -9.81 4.21
N VAL A 10 18.65 -10.50 3.19
CA VAL A 10 17.88 -9.87 2.12
C VAL A 10 16.42 -9.69 2.52
N PRO A 11 15.75 -8.60 2.11
CA PRO A 11 14.32 -8.43 2.31
C PRO A 11 13.52 -9.45 1.50
N VAL A 12 12.31 -9.75 1.97
CA VAL A 12 11.38 -10.69 1.33
C VAL A 12 10.16 -9.92 0.85
N GLN A 13 9.69 -10.22 -0.35
CA GLN A 13 8.41 -9.78 -0.88
C GLN A 13 7.65 -10.97 -1.41
N SER A 14 6.34 -11.05 -1.06
CA SER A 14 5.43 -12.09 -1.55
C SER A 14 3.98 -11.61 -1.45
N HIS A 15 3.02 -12.49 -1.77
CA HIS A 15 1.59 -12.30 -1.67
C HIS A 15 1.06 -13.05 -0.46
N LEU A 16 -0.03 -12.58 0.13
CA LEU A 16 -0.65 -13.21 1.30
C LEU A 16 -2.16 -12.98 1.31
N SER A 17 -2.91 -14.07 1.41
CA SER A 17 -4.36 -14.08 1.64
C SER A 17 -5.11 -13.12 0.71
N GLU A 18 -4.78 -13.14 -0.60
CA GLU A 18 -5.44 -12.33 -1.62
C GLU A 18 -6.84 -12.86 -1.93
N GLY A 19 -6.97 -14.18 -2.12
CA GLY A 19 -8.22 -14.87 -2.43
C GLY A 19 -8.54 -16.01 -1.47
N LEU A 20 -9.81 -16.36 -1.33
CA LEU A 20 -10.23 -17.49 -0.50
C LEU A 20 -9.78 -18.83 -1.08
N ASP A 21 -9.81 -18.98 -2.39
CA ASP A 21 -9.31 -20.15 -3.10
C ASP A 21 -7.81 -20.36 -2.93
N GLU A 22 -7.02 -19.29 -2.87
CA GLU A 22 -5.60 -19.34 -2.54
C GLU A 22 -5.39 -19.87 -1.11
N ILE A 23 -6.15 -19.38 -0.14
CA ILE A 23 -6.08 -19.82 1.25
C ILE A 23 -6.45 -21.30 1.35
N ASP A 24 -7.53 -21.72 0.71
CA ASP A 24 -7.98 -23.12 0.68
C ASP A 24 -6.89 -24.02 0.07
N TRP A 25 -6.26 -23.59 -1.01
CA TRP A 25 -5.17 -24.32 -1.64
C TRP A 25 -3.93 -24.45 -0.75
N VAL A 26 -3.57 -23.41 -0.01
CA VAL A 26 -2.48 -23.48 0.97
C VAL A 26 -2.79 -24.49 2.08
N HIS A 27 -4.04 -24.54 2.56
CA HIS A 27 -4.47 -25.54 3.54
C HIS A 27 -4.42 -26.97 2.97
N GLU A 28 -4.75 -27.18 1.70
CA GLU A 28 -4.59 -28.48 1.03
C GLU A 28 -3.14 -28.92 0.95
N LEU A 29 -2.24 -28.00 0.61
CA LEU A 29 -0.79 -28.29 0.46
C LEU A 29 -0.08 -28.45 1.81
N ALA A 30 -0.54 -27.81 2.85
CA ALA A 30 0.04 -27.79 4.18
C ALA A 30 -1.03 -27.86 5.28
N PRO A 31 -1.69 -29.02 5.46
CA PRO A 31 -2.83 -29.17 6.36
C PRO A 31 -2.47 -29.07 7.85
N ASP A 32 -1.20 -28.97 8.18
CA ASP A 32 -0.68 -28.76 9.53
C ASP A 32 -0.53 -27.27 9.89
N LEU A 33 -0.89 -26.38 8.99
CA LEU A 33 -0.91 -24.93 9.24
C LEU A 33 -2.29 -24.50 9.74
N ASP A 34 -2.30 -23.63 10.75
CA ASP A 34 -3.52 -23.05 11.29
C ASP A 34 -4.02 -21.87 10.43
N TYR A 35 -3.11 -21.17 9.75
CA TYR A 35 -3.38 -20.02 8.87
C TYR A 35 -2.23 -19.81 7.88
N TYR A 36 -2.50 -19.10 6.79
CA TYR A 36 -1.58 -19.02 5.64
C TYR A 36 -0.23 -18.38 5.99
N ALA A 37 -0.20 -17.24 6.70
CA ALA A 37 1.07 -16.58 7.05
C ALA A 37 2.02 -17.46 7.87
N GLN A 38 1.51 -18.52 8.53
CA GLN A 38 2.33 -19.47 9.27
C GLN A 38 3.28 -20.24 8.33
N ALA A 39 2.93 -20.42 7.05
CA ALA A 39 3.83 -21.01 6.05
C ALA A 39 5.10 -20.18 5.88
N TYR A 40 4.96 -18.87 5.73
CA TYR A 40 6.07 -17.95 5.62
C TYR A 40 6.85 -17.82 6.93
N ASP A 41 6.16 -17.76 8.06
CA ASP A 41 6.78 -17.62 9.39
C ASP A 41 7.64 -18.85 9.73
N ARG A 42 7.12 -20.05 9.54
CA ARG A 42 7.86 -21.31 9.74
C ARG A 42 9.05 -21.44 8.77
N ALA A 43 8.94 -20.91 7.56
CA ALA A 43 10.01 -20.91 6.58
C ALA A 43 11.10 -19.84 6.86
N GLY A 44 10.96 -19.01 7.90
CA GLY A 44 11.91 -17.95 8.25
C GLY A 44 11.87 -16.76 7.29
N LEU A 45 10.73 -16.53 6.63
CA LEU A 45 10.56 -15.47 5.63
C LEU A 45 9.94 -14.18 6.19
N LEU A 46 9.42 -14.21 7.43
CA LEU A 46 8.82 -13.04 8.10
C LEU A 46 9.68 -12.44 9.23
N GLY A 47 10.95 -12.77 9.30
CA GLY A 47 11.83 -12.23 10.32
C GLY A 47 12.10 -13.20 11.48
N PRO A 48 12.84 -12.83 12.55
CA PRO A 48 13.10 -11.47 13.05
C PRO A 48 14.25 -10.72 12.37
N HIS A 49 15.00 -11.36 11.48
CA HIS A 49 16.22 -10.80 10.89
C HIS A 49 16.03 -10.31 9.45
N THR A 50 14.81 -10.32 8.93
CA THR A 50 14.49 -9.80 7.61
C THR A 50 13.34 -8.82 7.63
N GLN A 51 13.34 -7.90 6.67
CA GLN A 51 12.20 -7.04 6.36
C GLN A 51 11.31 -7.76 5.35
N ALA A 52 10.03 -7.89 5.66
CA ALA A 52 9.09 -8.55 4.78
C ALA A 52 8.00 -7.57 4.32
N VAL A 53 7.65 -7.68 3.03
CA VAL A 53 6.52 -6.99 2.41
C VAL A 53 5.55 -8.06 1.92
N MET A 54 4.32 -8.04 2.42
CA MET A 54 3.24 -8.93 1.97
C MET A 54 2.18 -8.13 1.23
N ALA A 55 1.99 -8.47 -0.04
CA ALA A 55 0.97 -7.84 -0.87
C ALA A 55 -0.42 -8.39 -0.54
N HIS A 56 -1.44 -7.57 -0.79
CA HIS A 56 -2.87 -7.84 -0.69
C HIS A 56 -3.41 -7.93 0.73
N CYS A 57 -3.20 -9.02 1.44
CA CYS A 57 -3.73 -9.26 2.79
C CYS A 57 -5.23 -8.94 2.90
N VAL A 58 -6.04 -9.44 1.93
CA VAL A 58 -7.48 -9.12 1.82
C VAL A 58 -8.30 -9.89 2.83
N PHE A 59 -7.98 -11.18 3.00
CA PHE A 59 -8.73 -12.13 3.81
C PHE A 59 -7.92 -12.65 5.02
N SER A 60 -6.98 -11.84 5.52
CA SER A 60 -6.17 -12.23 6.68
C SER A 60 -7.01 -12.53 7.91
N SER A 61 -6.73 -13.67 8.53
CA SER A 61 -7.35 -14.06 9.81
C SER A 61 -6.82 -13.18 10.97
N PRO A 62 -7.49 -13.15 12.13
CA PRO A 62 -6.98 -12.45 13.30
C PRO A 62 -5.56 -12.91 13.71
N GLU A 63 -5.28 -14.20 13.58
CA GLU A 63 -3.96 -14.79 13.87
C GLU A 63 -2.90 -14.35 12.88
N GLU A 64 -3.27 -14.17 11.60
CA GLU A 64 -2.39 -13.59 10.60
C GLU A 64 -2.07 -12.13 10.93
N VAL A 65 -3.08 -11.34 11.29
CA VAL A 65 -2.90 -9.92 11.68
C VAL A 65 -1.93 -9.79 12.84
N GLU A 66 -2.06 -10.64 13.88
CA GLU A 66 -1.12 -10.67 15.00
C GLU A 66 0.30 -11.08 14.56
N THR A 67 0.42 -11.99 13.61
CA THR A 67 1.71 -12.41 13.06
C THR A 67 2.35 -11.29 12.24
N LEU A 68 1.61 -10.62 11.36
CA LEU A 68 2.08 -9.47 10.59
C LEU A 68 2.60 -8.36 11.52
N LYS A 69 1.85 -8.05 12.58
CA LYS A 69 2.24 -7.06 13.60
C LYS A 69 3.51 -7.48 14.34
N ARG A 70 3.54 -8.69 14.89
CA ARG A 70 4.68 -9.22 15.65
C ARG A 70 5.97 -9.27 14.84
N ARG A 71 5.87 -9.52 13.54
CA ARG A 71 6.98 -9.63 12.61
C ARG A 71 7.33 -8.32 11.91
N ASN A 72 6.65 -7.21 12.23
CA ASN A 72 6.83 -5.90 11.59
C ASN A 72 6.73 -5.97 10.06
N VAL A 73 5.79 -6.77 9.55
CA VAL A 73 5.56 -6.91 8.12
C VAL A 73 4.94 -5.62 7.58
N LEU A 74 5.44 -5.13 6.44
CA LEU A 74 4.81 -4.08 5.67
C LEU A 74 3.74 -4.71 4.77
N VAL A 75 2.49 -4.32 4.93
CA VAL A 75 1.42 -4.70 4.01
C VAL A 75 1.43 -3.78 2.80
N ALA A 76 1.56 -4.35 1.60
CA ALA A 76 1.41 -3.61 0.34
C ALA A 76 -0.06 -3.69 -0.12
N HIS A 77 -0.81 -2.63 0.13
CA HIS A 77 -2.20 -2.54 -0.30
C HIS A 77 -2.31 -2.23 -1.79
N CYS A 78 -2.89 -3.16 -2.55
CA CYS A 78 -3.10 -3.09 -3.99
C CYS A 78 -4.60 -2.93 -4.30
N PRO A 79 -5.21 -1.74 -4.09
CA PRO A 79 -6.66 -1.59 -4.02
C PRO A 79 -7.36 -2.01 -5.31
N GLN A 80 -6.81 -1.67 -6.47
CA GLN A 80 -7.42 -1.99 -7.75
C GLN A 80 -7.30 -3.47 -8.09
N SER A 81 -6.12 -4.05 -7.91
CA SER A 81 -5.90 -5.48 -8.11
C SER A 81 -6.83 -6.31 -7.24
N ASN A 82 -6.90 -6.01 -5.94
CA ASN A 82 -7.79 -6.71 -5.02
C ASN A 82 -9.25 -6.69 -5.47
N MET A 83 -9.74 -5.54 -5.92
CA MET A 83 -11.11 -5.43 -6.44
C MET A 83 -11.29 -6.17 -7.78
N ASN A 84 -10.27 -6.21 -8.62
CA ASN A 84 -10.31 -6.87 -9.93
C ASN A 84 -10.18 -8.38 -9.80
N SER A 85 -9.26 -8.88 -8.98
CA SER A 85 -8.95 -10.31 -8.86
C SER A 85 -9.92 -11.05 -7.93
N CYS A 86 -10.16 -10.51 -6.73
CA CYS A 86 -10.98 -11.19 -5.72
C CYS A 86 -12.32 -10.50 -5.42
N GLY A 87 -12.62 -9.37 -6.10
CA GLY A 87 -13.88 -8.64 -5.91
C GLY A 87 -14.05 -8.02 -4.51
N CYS A 88 -12.97 -7.87 -3.76
CA CYS A 88 -12.99 -7.43 -2.37
C CYS A 88 -11.94 -6.35 -2.10
N ALA A 89 -12.07 -5.67 -0.97
CA ALA A 89 -11.12 -4.67 -0.51
C ALA A 89 -10.50 -5.10 0.83
N ALA A 90 -9.19 -4.90 0.98
CA ALA A 90 -8.48 -5.23 2.20
C ALA A 90 -8.92 -4.33 3.38
N PRO A 91 -8.87 -4.82 4.63
CA PRO A 91 -9.31 -4.11 5.84
C PRO A 91 -8.25 -3.10 6.34
N ILE A 92 -7.85 -2.16 5.47
CA ILE A 92 -6.69 -1.28 5.70
C ILE A 92 -6.82 -0.45 6.98
N MET A 93 -8.03 0.02 7.32
CA MET A 93 -8.22 0.76 8.56
C MET A 93 -8.02 -0.11 9.80
N GLU A 94 -8.34 -1.40 9.72
CA GLU A 94 -8.10 -2.36 10.80
C GLU A 94 -6.59 -2.61 10.99
N TYR A 95 -5.82 -2.70 9.90
CA TYR A 95 -4.36 -2.81 9.96
C TYR A 95 -3.70 -1.57 10.56
N LEU A 96 -4.12 -0.38 10.15
CA LEU A 96 -3.61 0.87 10.70
C LEU A 96 -3.95 1.02 12.19
N ASP A 97 -5.18 0.68 12.59
CA ASP A 97 -5.60 0.65 14.01
C ASP A 97 -4.80 -0.38 14.84
N ALA A 98 -4.40 -1.49 14.23
CA ALA A 98 -3.53 -2.50 14.85
C ALA A 98 -2.05 -2.06 14.93
N GLY A 99 -1.67 -0.95 14.27
CA GLY A 99 -0.30 -0.45 14.21
C GLY A 99 0.59 -1.18 13.19
N ILE A 100 0.00 -1.87 12.23
CA ILE A 100 0.72 -2.51 11.12
C ILE A 100 1.11 -1.45 10.11
N ALA A 101 2.35 -1.50 9.62
CA ALA A 101 2.81 -0.63 8.55
C ALA A 101 2.12 -1.00 7.23
N VAL A 102 1.63 0.01 6.52
CA VAL A 102 0.96 -0.16 5.23
C VAL A 102 1.56 0.80 4.21
N GLY A 103 1.85 0.29 3.02
CA GLY A 103 2.17 1.05 1.82
C GLY A 103 1.15 0.79 0.71
N LEU A 104 1.16 1.61 -0.34
CA LEU A 104 0.35 1.37 -1.54
C LEU A 104 1.17 0.70 -2.64
N GLY A 105 0.56 -0.24 -3.34
CA GLY A 105 1.08 -0.89 -4.53
C GLY A 105 0.12 -0.76 -5.71
N THR A 106 0.66 -0.64 -6.93
CA THR A 106 -0.13 -0.62 -8.16
C THR A 106 -0.52 -2.01 -8.63
N ASP A 107 0.37 -2.97 -8.37
CA ASP A 107 0.23 -4.36 -8.84
C ASP A 107 -0.17 -4.42 -10.33
N VAL A 108 0.57 -3.69 -11.17
CA VAL A 108 0.23 -3.58 -12.59
C VAL A 108 0.27 -4.94 -13.27
N GLY A 109 -0.86 -5.27 -13.92
CA GLY A 109 -1.21 -6.60 -14.43
C GLY A 109 -2.51 -7.06 -13.79
N GLY A 110 -2.59 -7.15 -12.46
CA GLY A 110 -3.83 -7.20 -11.67
C GLY A 110 -4.48 -5.81 -11.56
N GLY A 111 -3.69 -4.78 -11.28
CA GLY A 111 -4.05 -3.37 -11.44
C GLY A 111 -3.80 -2.85 -12.86
N ASN A 112 -4.47 -1.78 -13.27
CA ASN A 112 -4.46 -1.26 -14.65
C ASN A 112 -3.55 -0.05 -14.86
N THR A 113 -2.81 0.41 -13.86
CA THR A 113 -2.04 1.64 -13.94
C THR A 113 -0.77 1.61 -13.10
N LEU A 114 0.26 2.30 -13.57
CA LEU A 114 1.46 2.64 -12.77
C LEU A 114 1.33 3.99 -12.04
N ASN A 115 0.20 4.70 -12.21
CA ASN A 115 -0.01 6.02 -11.66
C ASN A 115 -0.42 5.95 -10.17
N MET A 116 0.52 6.29 -9.26
CA MET A 116 0.27 6.28 -7.83
C MET A 116 -0.81 7.28 -7.35
N PHE A 117 -1.05 8.38 -8.07
CA PHE A 117 -2.19 9.26 -7.74
C PHE A 117 -3.52 8.52 -7.93
N ARG A 118 -3.61 7.74 -9.00
CA ARG A 118 -4.77 6.89 -9.23
C ARG A 118 -4.92 5.85 -8.11
N THR A 119 -3.82 5.20 -7.73
CA THR A 119 -3.82 4.21 -6.64
C THR A 119 -4.25 4.82 -5.30
N ILE A 120 -3.82 6.06 -4.98
CA ILE A 120 -4.27 6.80 -3.80
C ILE A 120 -5.80 6.98 -3.82
N PHE A 121 -6.35 7.43 -4.96
CA PHE A 121 -7.78 7.63 -5.10
C PHE A 121 -8.57 6.32 -4.96
N GLU A 122 -8.09 5.26 -5.58
CA GLU A 122 -8.70 3.91 -5.52
C GLU A 122 -8.63 3.32 -4.12
N ALA A 123 -7.55 3.54 -3.37
CA ALA A 123 -7.45 3.11 -1.96
C ALA A 123 -8.53 3.78 -1.09
N ILE A 124 -8.79 5.07 -1.31
CA ILE A 124 -9.88 5.79 -0.61
C ILE A 124 -11.25 5.20 -0.98
N LEU A 125 -11.48 4.91 -2.26
CA LEU A 125 -12.74 4.29 -2.71
C LEU A 125 -12.92 2.89 -2.14
N ALA A 126 -11.88 2.05 -2.23
CA ALA A 126 -11.90 0.69 -1.69
C ALA A 126 -12.21 0.68 -0.19
N SER A 127 -11.58 1.58 0.59
CA SER A 127 -11.87 1.74 2.01
C SER A 127 -13.32 2.13 2.30
N LYS A 128 -13.92 2.99 1.47
CA LYS A 128 -15.35 3.35 1.59
C LYS A 128 -16.26 2.17 1.29
N VAL A 129 -15.96 1.41 0.23
CA VAL A 129 -16.73 0.21 -0.15
C VAL A 129 -16.63 -0.85 0.94
N PHE A 130 -15.43 -1.12 1.45
CA PHE A 130 -15.21 -2.07 2.54
C PHE A 130 -16.03 -1.69 3.78
N TRP A 131 -15.96 -0.42 4.21
CA TRP A 131 -16.74 0.05 5.35
C TRP A 131 -18.25 -0.12 5.12
N ALA A 132 -18.74 0.26 3.95
CA ALA A 132 -20.17 0.17 3.61
C ALA A 132 -20.66 -1.28 3.56
N SER A 133 -19.84 -2.23 3.14
CA SER A 133 -20.19 -3.66 3.11
C SER A 133 -20.39 -4.27 4.49
N LYS A 134 -19.64 -3.77 5.49
CA LYS A 134 -19.69 -4.27 6.87
C LYS A 134 -20.64 -3.49 7.79
N ASN A 135 -21.02 -2.27 7.42
CA ASN A 135 -21.77 -1.37 8.27
C ASN A 135 -23.05 -0.88 7.59
N SER A 136 -24.07 -0.62 8.40
CA SER A 136 -25.27 0.07 7.88
C SER A 136 -24.89 1.48 7.42
N ALA A 137 -25.26 1.84 6.19
CA ALA A 137 -25.04 3.18 5.63
C ALA A 137 -25.69 4.32 6.46
N ARG A 138 -26.52 3.98 7.44
CA ARG A 138 -27.18 4.96 8.34
C ARG A 138 -26.26 5.42 9.48
N ASN A 139 -25.16 4.72 9.77
CA ASN A 139 -24.27 5.03 10.90
C ASN A 139 -23.03 5.81 10.45
N MET A 140 -23.23 6.93 9.77
CA MET A 140 -22.17 7.74 9.18
C MET A 140 -21.20 8.38 10.20
N ASP A 141 -21.67 8.63 11.43
CA ASP A 141 -20.86 9.26 12.48
C ASP A 141 -19.72 8.37 12.99
N GLN A 142 -19.85 7.06 12.81
CA GLN A 142 -18.84 6.06 13.16
C GLN A 142 -17.98 5.62 11.96
N ARG A 143 -18.06 6.34 10.86
CA ARG A 143 -17.40 5.97 9.61
C ARG A 143 -15.88 6.04 9.75
N LYS A 144 -15.24 4.88 9.72
CA LYS A 144 -13.79 4.71 9.63
C LYS A 144 -13.40 4.39 8.18
N VAL A 145 -12.94 5.38 7.46
CA VAL A 145 -12.46 5.23 6.08
C VAL A 145 -11.14 5.97 5.90
N LEU A 146 -10.36 5.51 4.94
CA LEU A 146 -9.09 6.12 4.61
C LEU A 146 -9.31 7.58 4.13
N SER A 147 -8.67 8.52 4.81
CA SER A 147 -8.66 9.93 4.41
C SER A 147 -7.62 10.18 3.33
N LEU A 148 -7.74 11.31 2.60
CA LEU A 148 -6.75 11.69 1.61
C LEU A 148 -5.33 11.86 2.20
N PRO A 149 -5.12 12.54 3.35
CA PRO A 149 -3.80 12.61 3.98
C PRO A 149 -3.22 11.23 4.32
N ASN A 150 -4.05 10.34 4.85
CA ASN A 150 -3.60 8.99 5.17
C ASN A 150 -3.23 8.21 3.90
N ALA A 151 -4.06 8.23 2.86
CA ALA A 151 -3.76 7.55 1.60
C ALA A 151 -2.48 8.11 0.93
N PHE A 152 -2.28 9.43 0.98
CA PHE A 152 -1.05 10.07 0.52
C PHE A 152 0.16 9.64 1.35
N TYR A 153 0.02 9.54 2.68
CA TYR A 153 1.07 9.01 3.56
C TYR A 153 1.43 7.57 3.18
N LEU A 154 0.46 6.68 2.94
CA LEU A 154 0.70 5.30 2.52
C LEU A 154 1.44 5.21 1.18
N ALA A 155 1.19 6.15 0.26
CA ALA A 155 1.85 6.21 -1.04
C ALA A 155 3.26 6.84 -0.99
N THR A 156 3.64 7.43 0.13
CA THR A 156 4.91 8.14 0.31
C THR A 156 5.69 7.56 1.49
N LYS A 157 5.69 8.24 2.62
CA LYS A 157 6.46 7.88 3.82
C LYS A 157 6.09 6.49 4.37
N GLY A 158 4.81 6.10 4.33
CA GLY A 158 4.34 4.79 4.78
C GLY A 158 4.92 3.64 3.95
N GLY A 159 4.86 3.77 2.61
CA GLY A 159 5.46 2.80 1.69
C GLY A 159 6.99 2.85 1.67
N GLY A 160 7.59 4.01 1.98
CA GLY A 160 9.02 4.23 2.01
C GLY A 160 9.73 3.83 3.31
N VAL A 161 9.02 3.28 4.29
CA VAL A 161 9.53 3.02 5.63
C VAL A 161 10.77 2.12 5.66
N LEU A 162 10.86 1.14 4.75
CA LEU A 162 11.98 0.20 4.69
C LEU A 162 13.27 0.84 4.16
N TRP A 163 13.17 1.89 3.35
CA TRP A 163 14.31 2.54 2.66
C TRP A 163 14.52 3.99 3.11
N LYS A 164 13.80 4.46 4.12
CA LYS A 164 13.82 5.87 4.54
C LYS A 164 13.59 6.82 3.36
N SER A 165 12.60 6.53 2.53
CA SER A 165 12.16 7.36 1.40
C SER A 165 10.76 7.92 1.62
N GLY A 166 10.29 8.78 0.71
CA GLY A 166 8.94 9.32 0.74
C GLY A 166 8.69 10.42 1.78
N SER A 167 9.76 11.05 2.30
CA SER A 167 9.70 12.21 3.21
C SER A 167 10.83 13.19 2.90
N PHE A 168 10.59 14.49 3.17
CA PHE A 168 11.62 15.53 3.12
C PHE A 168 12.27 15.80 4.49
N GLU A 169 12.02 14.96 5.48
CA GLU A 169 12.66 15.07 6.80
C GLU A 169 14.16 14.76 6.70
N PRO A 170 15.02 15.41 7.53
CA PRO A 170 16.44 15.09 7.57
C PRO A 170 16.69 13.60 7.83
N GLY A 171 17.57 12.99 7.04
CA GLY A 171 17.92 11.57 7.13
C GLY A 171 17.09 10.64 6.23
N TYR A 172 16.16 11.20 5.44
CA TYR A 172 15.48 10.49 4.36
C TYR A 172 16.20 10.70 3.02
N CYS A 173 16.11 9.70 2.12
CA CYS A 173 16.50 9.86 0.73
C CYS A 173 15.67 10.95 0.07
N PHE A 174 16.31 11.82 -0.71
CA PHE A 174 15.61 12.88 -1.44
C PHE A 174 14.97 12.31 -2.70
N ASP A 175 13.80 11.71 -2.54
CA ASP A 175 12.93 11.28 -3.63
C ASP A 175 11.82 12.31 -3.80
N ALA A 176 11.72 12.91 -4.99
CA ALA A 176 10.78 13.99 -5.23
C ALA A 176 10.20 13.95 -6.65
N VAL A 177 8.94 14.35 -6.76
CA VAL A 177 8.26 14.58 -8.04
C VAL A 177 7.84 16.05 -8.09
N ILE A 178 8.24 16.76 -9.14
CA ILE A 178 7.79 18.13 -9.42
C ILE A 178 6.61 18.04 -10.38
N LEU A 179 5.49 18.63 -9.99
CA LEU A 179 4.25 18.64 -10.75
C LEU A 179 3.89 20.04 -11.20
N ASP A 180 3.36 20.15 -12.41
CA ASP A 180 2.73 21.35 -12.95
C ASP A 180 1.22 21.25 -12.87
N ASP A 181 0.58 22.09 -12.05
CA ASP A 181 -0.86 22.16 -11.92
C ASP A 181 -1.52 23.28 -12.71
N SER A 182 -0.76 23.95 -13.60
CA SER A 182 -1.22 25.10 -14.39
C SER A 182 -2.46 24.79 -15.25
N ARG A 183 -2.56 23.57 -15.80
CA ARG A 183 -3.70 23.15 -16.61
C ARG A 183 -5.01 23.01 -15.80
N PHE A 184 -4.91 23.03 -14.47
CA PHE A 184 -6.07 23.02 -13.58
C PHE A 184 -6.43 24.40 -13.03
N CYS A 185 -5.72 25.43 -13.49
CA CYS A 185 -5.96 26.80 -13.04
C CYS A 185 -7.34 27.29 -13.53
N ASP A 186 -8.18 27.72 -12.58
CA ASP A 186 -9.54 28.21 -12.83
C ASP A 186 -9.80 29.59 -12.17
N GLY A 187 -8.71 30.29 -11.78
CA GLY A 187 -8.78 31.59 -11.11
C GLY A 187 -9.11 31.54 -9.62
N VAL A 188 -9.41 30.33 -9.07
CA VAL A 188 -9.66 30.16 -7.64
C VAL A 188 -8.34 29.93 -6.91
N GLN A 189 -8.09 30.76 -5.88
CA GLN A 189 -6.93 30.53 -5.02
C GLN A 189 -7.17 29.32 -4.10
N ARG A 190 -6.18 28.41 -4.04
CA ARG A 190 -6.23 27.18 -3.25
C ARG A 190 -5.02 27.07 -2.34
N THR A 191 -5.26 26.49 -1.20
CA THR A 191 -4.19 26.07 -0.28
C THR A 191 -3.33 24.96 -0.92
N PRO A 192 -2.10 24.72 -0.46
CA PRO A 192 -1.29 23.61 -0.93
C PRO A 192 -2.02 22.25 -0.78
N TYR A 193 -2.78 22.05 0.29
CA TYR A 193 -3.58 20.85 0.52
C TYR A 193 -4.61 20.63 -0.59
N GLU A 194 -5.41 21.64 -0.90
CA GLU A 194 -6.44 21.59 -1.96
C GLU A 194 -5.82 21.39 -3.35
N ARG A 195 -4.62 21.92 -3.57
CA ARG A 195 -3.87 21.68 -4.82
C ARG A 195 -3.42 20.22 -4.93
N ILE A 196 -2.88 19.65 -3.86
CA ILE A 196 -2.49 18.22 -3.82
C ILE A 196 -3.72 17.33 -4.01
N GLU A 197 -4.83 17.60 -3.34
CA GLU A 197 -6.08 16.85 -3.51
C GLU A 197 -6.55 16.87 -4.97
N ARG A 198 -6.47 18.02 -5.61
CA ARG A 198 -6.83 18.18 -7.01
C ARG A 198 -5.89 17.42 -7.95
N LEU A 199 -4.59 17.46 -7.68
CA LEU A 199 -3.59 16.70 -8.42
C LEU A 199 -3.84 15.19 -8.30
N ILE A 200 -4.06 14.67 -7.10
CA ILE A 200 -4.35 13.25 -6.88
C ILE A 200 -5.58 12.78 -7.67
N THR A 201 -6.59 13.63 -7.80
CA THR A 201 -7.83 13.25 -8.47
C THR A 201 -7.83 13.46 -9.99
N ARG A 202 -6.96 14.33 -10.51
CA ARG A 202 -7.04 14.82 -11.91
C ARG A 202 -5.76 14.73 -12.71
N SER A 203 -4.58 14.60 -12.04
CA SER A 203 -3.31 14.60 -12.75
C SER A 203 -2.96 13.22 -13.32
N ASP A 204 -2.06 13.27 -14.28
CA ASP A 204 -1.43 12.11 -14.89
C ASP A 204 0.05 12.40 -15.19
N ASP A 205 0.71 11.53 -15.94
CA ASP A 205 2.13 11.63 -16.29
C ASP A 205 2.49 12.91 -17.05
N ARG A 206 1.54 13.54 -17.76
CA ARG A 206 1.74 14.82 -18.48
C ARG A 206 2.03 15.99 -17.55
N ASP A 207 1.63 15.90 -16.28
CA ASP A 207 1.81 16.94 -15.27
C ASP A 207 3.16 16.83 -14.53
N ILE A 208 3.93 15.76 -14.79
CA ILE A 208 5.25 15.57 -14.20
C ILE A 208 6.28 16.44 -14.94
N CYS A 209 6.90 17.39 -14.23
CA CYS A 209 7.95 18.24 -14.75
C CYS A 209 9.34 17.68 -14.52
N ALA A 210 9.58 17.10 -13.35
CA ALA A 210 10.84 16.45 -13.03
C ALA A 210 10.64 15.36 -11.97
N LYS A 211 11.59 14.42 -11.93
CA LYS A 211 11.63 13.35 -10.94
C LYS A 211 13.06 13.20 -10.42
N TYR A 212 13.17 13.11 -9.10
CA TYR A 212 14.43 12.90 -8.40
C TYR A 212 14.37 11.58 -7.62
N ILE A 213 15.47 10.84 -7.65
CA ILE A 213 15.71 9.64 -6.84
C ILE A 213 17.07 9.84 -6.16
N ASP A 214 17.08 9.75 -4.83
CA ASP A 214 18.27 9.96 -4.00
C ASP A 214 19.04 11.26 -4.37
N GLY A 215 18.29 12.34 -4.63
CA GLY A 215 18.84 13.63 -5.01
C GLY A 215 19.27 13.77 -6.48
N VAL A 216 19.27 12.68 -7.25
CA VAL A 216 19.63 12.70 -8.68
C VAL A 216 18.38 12.92 -9.53
N CYS A 217 18.42 13.92 -10.43
CA CYS A 217 17.35 14.11 -11.40
C CYS A 217 17.38 12.99 -12.44
N VAL A 218 16.35 12.13 -12.42
CA VAL A 218 16.25 10.98 -13.34
C VAL A 218 15.28 11.23 -14.50
N TYR A 219 14.50 12.28 -14.41
CA TYR A 219 13.58 12.70 -15.47
C TYR A 219 13.38 14.21 -15.40
N LYS A 220 13.37 14.85 -16.57
CA LYS A 220 13.00 16.26 -16.74
C LYS A 220 12.26 16.43 -18.06
N LYS A 221 11.10 17.06 -18.01
CA LYS A 221 10.23 17.27 -19.16
C LYS A 221 10.91 18.19 -20.18
N GLY A 222 11.03 17.72 -21.44
CA GLY A 222 11.61 18.47 -22.52
C GLY A 222 13.13 18.26 -22.72
N GLU A 223 13.73 17.36 -21.96
CA GLU A 223 15.12 16.90 -22.15
C GLU A 223 15.19 15.49 -22.71
#